data_a78a0744df548cca399ebf6f6ec3691e
#
_entry.id   a78a0744df548cca399ebf6f6ec3691e
#
_cell.length_a   1.000
_cell.length_b   1.000
_cell.length_c   1.000
_cell.angle_alpha   90.00
_cell.angle_beta   90.00
_cell.angle_gamma   90.00
#
_symmetry.space_group_name_H-M   'P 1'
#
loop_
_entity.id
_entity.type
_entity.pdbx_description
1 polymer ?
#
loop_
_entity_poly.entity_id
_entity_poly.type
_entity_poly.pdbx_seq_one_letter_code
_entity_poly.pdbx_strand_id
1 'polypeptide(L)'
;VHCHGWFSAVVPVYLKRIFADDPIFRDVKVVVSLYGDGFSGELDPGFGAKIAGEGVKDKNLAILDTPSYENLCRFVMEYADGVVAASPDVDPKVLDMARASGKPMLEYQSPEAEDFFDNYNRFYEAIQ
;
A
#
# COMPACT_ATOMS: atom_id res chain seq x y z
N VAL A 1 7.05 -0.97 -8.99
CA VAL A 1 7.53 -1.36 -7.64
C VAL A 1 6.41 -2.06 -6.89
N HIS A 2 6.71 -3.19 -6.27
CA HIS A 2 5.77 -3.98 -5.49
C HIS A 2 6.20 -3.99 -4.02
N CYS A 3 5.38 -3.40 -3.16
CA CYS A 3 5.64 -3.27 -1.72
C CYS A 3 4.83 -4.32 -0.96
N HIS A 4 5.44 -5.00 -0.01
CA HIS A 4 4.84 -6.10 0.74
C HIS A 4 4.70 -5.77 2.23
N GLY A 5 3.47 -5.83 2.72
CA GLY A 5 3.16 -5.66 4.13
C GLY A 5 3.27 -4.22 4.63
N TRP A 6 2.88 -4.02 5.89
CA TRP A 6 2.84 -2.68 6.48
C TRP A 6 4.23 -2.07 6.72
N PHE A 7 5.28 -2.88 6.86
CA PHE A 7 6.65 -2.39 6.99
C PHE A 7 7.09 -1.52 5.81
N SER A 8 6.54 -1.77 4.63
CA SER A 8 6.86 -1.02 3.42
C SER A 8 5.94 0.17 3.18
N ALA A 9 5.06 0.51 4.13
CA ALA A 9 4.00 1.51 3.95
C ALA A 9 4.49 2.92 3.57
N VAL A 10 5.71 3.28 3.95
CA VAL A 10 6.29 4.59 3.60
C VAL A 10 6.90 4.64 2.20
N VAL A 11 7.23 3.50 1.61
CA VAL A 11 7.86 3.46 0.28
C VAL A 11 7.00 4.11 -0.80
N PRO A 12 5.70 3.78 -0.91
CA PRO A 12 4.85 4.43 -1.91
C PRO A 12 4.83 5.94 -1.82
N VAL A 13 4.72 6.50 -0.61
CA VAL A 13 4.70 7.95 -0.44
C VAL A 13 6.02 8.59 -0.82
N TYR A 14 7.14 7.97 -0.51
CA TYR A 14 8.45 8.48 -0.92
C TYR A 14 8.59 8.50 -2.45
N LEU A 15 8.21 7.42 -3.12
CA LEU A 15 8.25 7.33 -4.58
C LEU A 15 7.35 8.38 -5.25
N LYS A 16 6.15 8.58 -4.70
CA LYS A 16 5.14 9.47 -5.29
C LYS A 16 5.29 10.94 -4.89
N ARG A 17 6.10 11.26 -3.88
CA ARG A 17 6.26 12.62 -3.38
C ARG A 17 7.69 13.11 -3.43
N ILE A 18 8.63 12.40 -2.77
CA ILE A 18 10.04 12.84 -2.70
C ILE A 18 10.73 12.63 -4.05
N PHE A 19 10.50 11.48 -4.67
CA PHE A 19 11.14 11.09 -5.93
C PHE A 19 10.24 11.28 -7.16
N ALA A 20 9.18 12.09 -7.04
CA ALA A 20 8.20 12.30 -8.11
C ALA A 20 8.84 12.87 -9.39
N ASP A 21 9.85 13.70 -9.24
CA ASP A 21 10.54 14.33 -10.37
C ASP A 21 11.81 13.58 -10.82
N ASP A 22 12.16 12.50 -10.12
CA ASP A 22 13.31 11.68 -10.50
C ASP A 22 13.01 10.92 -11.80
N PRO A 23 13.88 11.02 -12.83
CA PRO A 23 13.65 10.34 -14.10
C PRO A 23 13.44 8.83 -14.01
N ILE A 24 13.97 8.19 -12.97
CA ILE A 24 13.81 6.74 -12.76
C ILE A 24 12.42 6.43 -12.18
N PHE A 25 11.88 7.30 -11.30
CA PHE A 25 10.70 6.99 -10.49
C PHE A 25 9.44 7.78 -10.86
N ARG A 26 9.55 8.85 -11.65
CA ARG A 26 8.40 9.73 -11.93
C ARG A 26 7.18 9.00 -12.53
N ASP A 27 7.42 7.98 -13.34
CA ASP A 27 6.37 7.20 -14.00
C ASP A 27 6.16 5.81 -13.36
N VAL A 28 6.77 5.57 -12.20
CA VAL A 28 6.70 4.26 -11.54
C VAL A 28 5.27 3.94 -11.09
N LYS A 29 4.84 2.72 -11.35
CA LYS A 29 3.62 2.16 -10.78
C LYS A 29 3.95 1.43 -9.49
N VAL A 30 3.10 1.60 -8.50
CA VAL A 30 3.29 1.02 -7.16
C VAL A 30 2.14 0.08 -6.85
N VAL A 31 2.48 -1.15 -6.57
CA VAL A 31 1.54 -2.18 -6.08
C VAL A 31 1.83 -2.45 -4.61
N VAL A 32 0.79 -2.61 -3.83
CA VAL A 32 0.89 -2.93 -2.41
C VAL A 32 0.19 -4.24 -2.13
N SER A 33 0.90 -5.17 -1.53
CA SER A 33 0.32 -6.44 -1.04
C SER A 33 -0.06 -6.34 0.42
N LEU A 34 -1.29 -6.73 0.73
CA LEU A 34 -1.84 -6.81 2.07
C LEU A 34 -1.75 -8.25 2.58
N TYR A 35 -1.35 -8.39 3.84
CA TYR A 35 -1.21 -9.68 4.52
C TYR A 35 -2.01 -9.68 5.83
N GLY A 36 -2.13 -10.84 6.47
CA GLY A 36 -2.63 -10.96 7.82
C GLY A 36 -1.55 -10.63 8.86
N ASP A 37 -0.81 -9.55 8.65
CA ASP A 37 0.33 -9.10 9.45
C ASP A 37 -0.01 -7.90 10.35
N GLY A 38 -1.29 -7.65 10.56
CA GLY A 38 -1.77 -6.54 11.37
C GLY A 38 -1.27 -6.58 12.80
N PHE A 39 -1.18 -5.41 13.41
CA PHE A 39 -0.83 -5.24 14.82
C PHE A 39 -1.98 -4.55 15.55
N SER A 40 -2.04 -4.76 16.88
CA SER A 40 -2.98 -4.06 17.75
C SER A 40 -2.34 -2.79 18.31
N GLY A 41 -3.17 -1.81 18.67
CA GLY A 41 -2.70 -0.53 19.18
C GLY A 41 -2.16 0.38 18.10
N GLU A 42 -1.23 1.24 18.47
CA GLU A 42 -0.68 2.28 17.61
C GLU A 42 0.85 2.25 17.63
N LEU A 43 1.45 2.67 16.51
CA LEU A 43 2.88 2.97 16.45
C LEU A 43 3.17 4.27 17.25
N ASP A 44 4.44 4.68 17.27
CA ASP A 44 4.84 5.93 17.88
C ASP A 44 3.98 7.10 17.36
N PRO A 45 3.38 7.93 18.24
CA PRO A 45 2.57 9.08 17.80
C PRO A 45 3.33 10.08 16.93
N GLY A 46 4.66 10.10 17.01
CA GLY A 46 5.53 10.92 16.15
C GLY A 46 5.79 10.33 14.77
N PHE A 47 5.17 9.21 14.40
CA PHE A 47 5.43 8.51 13.14
C PHE A 47 5.17 9.41 11.93
N GLY A 48 4.02 10.09 11.89
CA GLY A 48 3.69 11.01 10.80
C GLY A 48 4.65 12.21 10.72
N ALA A 49 5.06 12.73 11.87
CA ALA A 49 6.02 13.84 11.94
C ALA A 49 7.40 13.43 11.39
N LYS A 50 7.82 12.19 11.60
CA LYS A 50 9.07 11.67 11.03
C LYS A 50 9.02 11.62 9.51
N ILE A 51 7.89 11.19 8.93
CA ILE A 51 7.69 11.20 7.49
C ILE A 51 7.71 12.62 6.95
N ALA A 52 7.03 13.56 7.61
CA ALA A 52 7.04 14.97 7.24
C ALA A 52 8.45 15.56 7.29
N GLY A 53 9.27 15.15 8.27
CA GLY A 53 10.66 15.57 8.42
C GLY A 53 11.56 15.14 7.26
N GLU A 54 11.22 14.06 6.55
CA GLU A 54 11.92 13.61 5.35
C GLU A 54 11.51 14.39 4.07
N GLY A 55 10.68 15.41 4.20
CA GLY A 55 10.30 16.29 3.10
C GLY A 55 8.94 15.98 2.47
N VAL A 56 8.18 15.06 3.02
CA VAL A 56 6.81 14.79 2.59
C VAL A 56 5.87 15.85 3.15
N LYS A 57 5.29 16.65 2.27
CA LYS A 57 4.26 17.65 2.61
C LYS A 57 2.95 17.23 1.95
N ASP A 58 2.10 16.52 2.69
CA ASP A 58 0.86 15.99 2.16
C ASP A 58 -0.23 16.04 3.23
N LYS A 59 -1.45 16.43 2.82
CA LYS A 59 -2.62 16.46 3.71
C LYS A 59 -2.97 15.08 4.27
N ASN A 60 -2.63 14.01 3.55
CA ASN A 60 -2.91 12.64 3.97
C ASN A 60 -2.09 12.21 5.20
N LEU A 61 -1.02 12.95 5.54
CA LEU A 61 -0.25 12.68 6.76
C LEU A 61 -1.09 12.82 8.04
N ALA A 62 -2.16 13.60 8.01
CA ALA A 62 -3.02 13.79 9.18
C ALA A 62 -3.63 12.47 9.69
N ILE A 63 -3.85 11.49 8.83
CA ILE A 63 -4.37 10.18 9.25
C ILE A 63 -3.37 9.43 10.14
N LEU A 64 -2.08 9.73 10.04
CA LEU A 64 -1.01 9.13 10.84
C LEU A 64 -0.82 9.78 12.21
N ASP A 65 -1.66 10.77 12.57
CA ASP A 65 -1.73 11.26 13.95
C ASP A 65 -2.23 10.14 14.89
N THR A 66 -2.98 9.20 14.36
CA THR A 66 -3.38 7.93 14.99
C THR A 66 -2.80 6.79 14.16
N PRO A 67 -1.53 6.38 14.39
CA PRO A 67 -0.84 5.41 13.53
C PRO A 67 -1.20 3.96 13.86
N SER A 68 -2.49 3.64 13.74
CA SER A 68 -3.00 2.28 13.82
C SER A 68 -2.72 1.51 12.53
N TYR A 69 -2.84 0.18 12.57
CA TYR A 69 -2.70 -0.67 11.38
C TYR A 69 -3.68 -0.25 10.28
N GLU A 70 -4.94 -0.02 10.62
CA GLU A 70 -5.97 0.39 9.67
C GLU A 70 -5.63 1.72 9.01
N ASN A 71 -5.22 2.72 9.79
CA ASN A 71 -4.83 4.03 9.27
C ASN A 71 -3.56 3.96 8.43
N LEU A 72 -2.61 3.12 8.80
CA LEU A 72 -1.41 2.90 8.01
C LEU A 72 -1.73 2.27 6.65
N CYS A 73 -2.62 1.28 6.61
CA CYS A 73 -3.10 0.69 5.37
C CYS A 73 -3.84 1.72 4.50
N ARG A 74 -4.70 2.53 5.11
CA ARG A 74 -5.41 3.61 4.42
C ARG A 74 -4.43 4.61 3.80
N PHE A 75 -3.42 5.00 4.56
CA PHE A 75 -2.38 5.92 4.10
C PHE A 75 -1.62 5.35 2.90
N VAL A 76 -1.17 4.10 2.98
CA VAL A 76 -0.40 3.50 1.88
C VAL A 76 -1.23 3.33 0.60
N MET A 77 -2.51 3.02 0.75
CA MET A 77 -3.42 2.86 -0.40
C MET A 77 -3.61 4.16 -1.19
N GLU A 78 -3.51 5.32 -0.56
CA GLU A 78 -3.59 6.60 -1.26
C GLU A 78 -2.51 6.76 -2.34
N TYR A 79 -1.34 6.17 -2.12
CA TYR A 79 -0.20 6.29 -3.02
C TYR A 79 -0.01 5.08 -3.92
N ALA A 80 -0.77 4.02 -3.74
CA ALA A 80 -0.70 2.82 -4.56
C ALA A 80 -1.48 2.99 -5.87
N ASP A 81 -0.98 2.38 -6.93
CA ASP A 81 -1.68 2.27 -8.21
C ASP A 81 -2.49 0.97 -8.29
N GLY A 82 -2.17 -0.01 -7.46
CA GLY A 82 -2.90 -1.26 -7.34
C GLY A 82 -2.69 -1.92 -6.00
N VAL A 83 -3.65 -2.75 -5.59
CA VAL A 83 -3.65 -3.43 -4.30
C VAL A 83 -3.84 -4.93 -4.50
N VAL A 84 -3.08 -5.72 -3.78
CA VAL A 84 -3.17 -7.19 -3.81
C VAL A 84 -3.53 -7.72 -2.42
N ALA A 85 -4.55 -8.55 -2.33
CA ALA A 85 -4.78 -9.38 -1.15
C ALA A 85 -3.86 -10.61 -1.25
N ALA A 86 -2.73 -10.58 -0.55
CA ALA A 86 -1.67 -11.58 -0.70
C ALA A 86 -1.81 -12.76 0.28
N SER A 87 -2.76 -12.69 1.20
CA SER A 87 -2.98 -13.70 2.24
C SER A 87 -4.49 -13.92 2.44
N PRO A 88 -4.93 -15.14 2.79
CA PRO A 88 -6.36 -15.39 3.02
C PRO A 88 -6.89 -14.76 4.32
N ASP A 89 -6.00 -14.34 5.21
CA ASP A 89 -6.33 -13.82 6.55
C ASP A 89 -6.16 -12.29 6.68
N VAL A 90 -6.18 -11.56 5.56
CA VAL A 90 -6.19 -10.09 5.60
C VAL A 90 -7.43 -9.61 6.35
N ASP A 91 -7.26 -8.61 7.22
CA ASP A 91 -8.36 -8.02 7.99
C ASP A 91 -9.50 -7.61 7.04
N PRO A 92 -10.75 -8.07 7.28
CA PRO A 92 -11.89 -7.75 6.44
C PRO A 92 -12.15 -6.24 6.29
N LYS A 93 -11.86 -5.44 7.31
CA LYS A 93 -11.99 -3.98 7.25
C LYS A 93 -11.03 -3.38 6.24
N VAL A 94 -9.81 -3.89 6.18
CA VAL A 94 -8.79 -3.44 5.24
C VAL A 94 -9.13 -3.87 3.83
N LEU A 95 -9.65 -5.09 3.65
CA LEU A 95 -10.15 -5.55 2.34
C LEU A 95 -11.30 -4.69 1.82
N ASP A 96 -12.27 -4.38 2.67
CA ASP A 96 -13.40 -3.53 2.29
C ASP A 96 -12.93 -2.13 1.90
N MET A 97 -11.96 -1.59 2.62
CA MET A 97 -11.33 -0.32 2.33
C MET A 97 -10.64 -0.33 0.96
N ALA A 98 -9.91 -1.39 0.65
CA ALA A 98 -9.24 -1.56 -0.64
C ALA A 98 -10.26 -1.62 -1.79
N ARG A 99 -11.35 -2.37 -1.62
CA ARG A 99 -12.43 -2.46 -2.61
C ARG A 99 -13.11 -1.11 -2.81
N ALA A 100 -13.36 -0.37 -1.73
CA ALA A 100 -13.99 0.95 -1.78
C ALA A 100 -13.10 2.04 -2.38
N SER A 101 -11.79 1.82 -2.45
CA SER A 101 -10.83 2.79 -3.01
C SER A 101 -11.00 3.03 -4.50
N GLY A 102 -11.65 2.13 -5.22
CA GLY A 102 -11.78 2.18 -6.67
C GLY A 102 -10.49 1.85 -7.44
N LYS A 103 -9.41 1.54 -6.75
CA LYS A 103 -8.14 1.15 -7.40
C LYS A 103 -8.19 -0.29 -7.88
N PRO A 104 -7.43 -0.64 -8.95
CA PRO A 104 -7.28 -2.02 -9.36
C PRO A 104 -6.88 -2.91 -8.19
N MET A 105 -7.58 -4.02 -8.00
CA MET A 105 -7.35 -4.94 -6.91
C MET A 105 -7.29 -6.37 -7.42
N LEU A 106 -6.27 -7.10 -6.98
CA LEU A 106 -6.19 -8.55 -7.16
C LEU A 106 -6.62 -9.22 -5.86
N GLU A 107 -7.72 -9.95 -5.92
CA GLU A 107 -8.18 -10.77 -4.79
C GLU A 107 -7.21 -11.92 -4.55
N TYR A 108 -7.28 -12.51 -3.35
CA TYR A 108 -6.35 -13.55 -2.95
C TYR A 108 -6.26 -14.68 -3.97
N GLN A 109 -5.03 -15.01 -4.35
CA GLN A 109 -4.68 -16.12 -5.22
C GLN A 109 -3.90 -17.15 -4.41
N SER A 110 -4.35 -18.41 -4.40
CA SER A 110 -3.56 -19.47 -3.80
C SER A 110 -2.25 -19.66 -4.59
N PRO A 111 -1.08 -19.68 -3.93
CA PRO A 111 0.18 -19.93 -4.63
C PRO A 111 0.24 -21.29 -5.33
N GLU A 112 -0.66 -22.22 -4.97
CA GLU A 112 -0.75 -23.56 -5.55
C GLU A 112 -1.71 -23.61 -6.75
N ALA A 113 -2.44 -22.52 -7.05
CA ALA A 113 -3.31 -22.44 -8.21
C ALA A 113 -2.49 -22.42 -9.51
N GLU A 114 -2.94 -23.18 -10.51
CA GLU A 114 -2.25 -23.29 -11.80
C GLU A 114 -2.10 -21.93 -12.51
N ASP A 115 -3.07 -21.05 -12.32
CA ASP A 115 -3.13 -19.72 -12.96
C ASP A 115 -2.58 -18.59 -12.08
N PHE A 116 -1.91 -18.91 -10.96
CA PHE A 116 -1.39 -17.92 -10.00
C PHE A 116 -0.53 -16.85 -10.70
N PHE A 117 0.48 -17.27 -11.44
CA PHE A 117 1.39 -16.33 -12.11
C PHE A 117 0.69 -15.55 -13.23
N ASP A 118 -0.21 -16.21 -13.96
CA ASP A 118 -0.96 -15.56 -15.05
C ASP A 118 -1.86 -14.46 -14.51
N ASN A 119 -2.52 -14.69 -13.37
CA ASN A 119 -3.38 -13.69 -12.74
C ASN A 119 -2.59 -12.49 -12.25
N TYR A 120 -1.41 -12.71 -11.66
CA TYR A 120 -0.50 -11.62 -11.27
C TYR A 120 0.00 -10.84 -12.49
N ASN A 121 0.40 -11.51 -13.55
CA ASN A 121 0.87 -10.85 -14.77
C ASN A 121 -0.21 -9.98 -15.40
N ARG A 122 -1.43 -10.50 -15.52
CA ARG A 122 -2.58 -9.72 -16.02
C ARG A 122 -2.87 -8.51 -15.15
N PHE A 123 -2.74 -8.67 -13.84
CA PHE A 123 -2.92 -7.56 -12.91
C PHE A 123 -1.86 -6.47 -13.12
N TYR A 124 -0.59 -6.84 -13.23
CA TYR A 124 0.48 -5.87 -13.50
C TYR A 124 0.28 -5.15 -14.84
N GLU A 125 -0.14 -5.87 -15.87
CA GLU A 125 -0.43 -5.29 -17.18
C GLU A 125 -1.58 -4.28 -17.11
N ALA A 126 -2.61 -4.57 -16.31
CA ALA A 126 -3.79 -3.71 -16.18
C ALA A 126 -3.50 -2.36 -15.52
N ILE A 127 -2.46 -2.25 -14.71
CA ILE A 127 -2.11 -1.00 -13.99
C ILE A 127 -1.06 -0.16 -14.69
N GLN A 128 -0.48 -0.66 -15.75
CA GLN A 128 0.56 0.07 -16.51
C GLN A 128 0.02 1.20 -17.37
#